data_845a5532b61cc09e6ffeb0c320399cb0
#
_entry.id   845a5532b61cc09e6ffeb0c320399cb0
#
_cell.length_a   1.000
_cell.length_b   1.000
_cell.length_c   1.000
_cell.angle_alpha   90.00
_cell.angle_beta   90.00
_cell.angle_gamma   90.00
#
_symmetry.space_group_name_H-M   'P 1'
#
loop_
_entity.id
_entity.type
_entity.pdbx_description
1 polymer ?
#
loop_
_entity_poly.entity_id
_entity_poly.type
_entity_poly.pdbx_seq_one_letter_code
_entity_poly.pdbx_strand_id
1 'polypeptide(L)'
;MNEKTIIVITGPTGIGKTAVAIAVARHLGCEIINADSRQIFRDIPIGTAAPTAEEQALVKHHFVAFKNLDEYYSAAQFETDVMALLPNFWAKGDYAVLCGGSMMYVDAVCKGIDIVPDITDEIRTQAKQELALHGLEPLLKELEQSDPEYFAIVDKKNPKRIVHALEVCRQTGKTYTSFRTGNKKERPFRIVKIGLNMERAELFDRINRRVDAMMEAGFEQEARSVYHLRHYNSLNTVGFKEMFAYFDGTMDFITARERMKKNTRVYAKKQLTWYAKDPDIQWLHPCEAKERIIQIINNIH
;
A
#
# COMPACT_ATOMS: atom_id res chain seq x y z
N MET A 1 10.15 21.12 -24.61
CA MET A 1 9.10 20.36 -23.91
C MET A 1 9.56 20.21 -22.48
N ASN A 2 8.70 20.57 -21.53
CA ASN A 2 9.03 20.40 -20.11
C ASN A 2 9.21 18.89 -19.79
N GLU A 3 10.08 18.59 -18.84
CA GLU A 3 10.31 17.23 -18.40
C GLU A 3 9.06 16.70 -17.69
N LYS A 4 8.53 15.54 -18.12
CA LYS A 4 7.39 14.89 -17.48
C LYS A 4 7.71 14.58 -16.03
N THR A 5 6.81 14.89 -15.11
CA THR A 5 7.09 14.85 -13.67
C THR A 5 5.95 14.18 -12.90
N ILE A 6 6.30 13.21 -12.05
CA ILE A 6 5.38 12.63 -11.06
C ILE A 6 5.64 13.27 -9.71
N ILE A 7 4.60 13.86 -9.13
CA ILE A 7 4.60 14.37 -7.75
C ILE A 7 4.07 13.26 -6.84
N VAL A 8 4.94 12.68 -6.05
CA VAL A 8 4.60 11.63 -5.08
C VAL A 8 4.23 12.27 -3.75
N ILE A 9 3.01 12.04 -3.29
CA ILE A 9 2.53 12.51 -1.98
C ILE A 9 2.30 11.28 -1.11
N THR A 10 3.21 11.08 -0.16
CA THR A 10 3.21 9.92 0.73
C THR A 10 3.21 10.33 2.20
N GLY A 11 3.17 9.36 3.10
CA GLY A 11 3.15 9.57 4.55
C GLY A 11 2.21 8.61 5.26
N PRO A 12 2.09 8.70 6.60
CA PRO A 12 1.30 7.77 7.39
C PRO A 12 -0.20 7.88 7.10
N THR A 13 -0.92 6.80 7.40
CA THR A 13 -2.39 6.83 7.39
C THR A 13 -2.91 7.88 8.39
N GLY A 14 -4.00 8.56 8.05
CA GLY A 14 -4.59 9.62 8.89
C GLY A 14 -3.95 11.01 8.75
N ILE A 15 -2.83 11.17 7.99
CA ILE A 15 -2.10 12.43 7.88
C ILE A 15 -2.79 13.49 6.99
N GLY A 16 -3.72 13.10 6.10
CA GLY A 16 -4.42 14.03 5.20
C GLY A 16 -3.88 14.07 3.78
N LYS A 17 -3.24 12.99 3.30
CA LYS A 17 -2.67 12.90 1.94
C LYS A 17 -3.66 13.26 0.84
N THR A 18 -4.89 12.74 0.90
CA THR A 18 -5.92 12.93 -0.14
C THR A 18 -6.24 14.41 -0.35
N ALA A 19 -6.45 15.15 0.72
CA ALA A 19 -6.75 16.58 0.62
C ALA A 19 -5.61 17.38 -0.04
N VAL A 20 -4.35 17.09 0.33
CA VAL A 20 -3.17 17.72 -0.28
C VAL A 20 -3.06 17.31 -1.76
N ALA A 21 -3.24 16.03 -2.07
CA ALA A 21 -3.17 15.52 -3.45
C ALA A 21 -4.22 16.16 -4.35
N ILE A 22 -5.47 16.29 -3.89
CA ILE A 22 -6.54 16.97 -4.63
C ILE A 22 -6.17 18.44 -4.87
N ALA A 23 -5.70 19.15 -3.84
CA ALA A 23 -5.33 20.55 -3.97
C ALA A 23 -4.19 20.77 -4.97
N VAL A 24 -3.16 19.92 -4.95
CA VAL A 24 -2.03 19.94 -5.88
C VAL A 24 -2.47 19.56 -7.30
N ALA A 25 -3.20 18.47 -7.45
CA ALA A 25 -3.66 17.99 -8.75
C ALA A 25 -4.58 19.01 -9.46
N ARG A 26 -5.48 19.67 -8.73
CA ARG A 26 -6.30 20.77 -9.26
C ARG A 26 -5.46 21.96 -9.73
N HIS A 27 -4.44 22.33 -8.97
CA HIS A 27 -3.54 23.43 -9.35
C HIS A 27 -2.76 23.09 -10.63
N LEU A 28 -2.32 21.84 -10.77
CA LEU A 28 -1.54 21.37 -11.92
C LEU A 28 -2.40 20.95 -13.12
N GLY A 29 -3.73 20.91 -12.98
CA GLY A 29 -4.64 20.44 -14.00
C GLY A 29 -4.46 18.97 -14.37
N CYS A 30 -4.07 18.13 -13.40
CA CYS A 30 -3.82 16.69 -13.62
C CYS A 30 -4.71 15.81 -12.77
N GLU A 31 -4.71 14.50 -13.07
CA GLU A 31 -5.45 13.47 -12.36
C GLU A 31 -4.56 12.82 -11.28
N ILE A 32 -5.15 12.02 -10.39
CA ILE A 32 -4.46 11.35 -9.28
C ILE A 32 -4.35 9.85 -9.56
N ILE A 33 -3.17 9.29 -9.36
CA ILE A 33 -2.89 7.87 -9.31
C ILE A 33 -2.88 7.47 -7.83
N ASN A 34 -3.88 6.68 -7.40
CA ASN A 34 -3.98 6.23 -6.01
C ASN A 34 -3.06 5.04 -5.76
N ALA A 35 -2.12 5.19 -4.82
CA ALA A 35 -1.15 4.17 -4.41
C ALA A 35 -1.50 3.57 -3.03
N ASP A 36 -2.74 3.14 -2.87
CA ASP A 36 -3.19 2.39 -1.69
C ASP A 36 -3.70 1.00 -2.08
N SER A 37 -3.04 -0.04 -1.58
CA SER A 37 -3.31 -1.44 -1.92
C SER A 37 -4.61 -2.00 -1.30
N ARG A 38 -5.36 -1.21 -0.55
CA ARG A 38 -6.65 -1.61 0.02
C ARG A 38 -7.82 -0.83 -0.57
N GLN A 39 -7.60 0.41 -0.97
CA GLN A 39 -8.60 1.26 -1.62
C GLN A 39 -8.93 0.82 -3.06
N ILE A 40 -8.21 -0.16 -3.59
CA ILE A 40 -8.50 -0.78 -4.89
C ILE A 40 -9.77 -1.64 -4.86
N PHE A 41 -10.20 -2.12 -3.70
CA PHE A 41 -11.34 -3.01 -3.54
C PHE A 41 -12.64 -2.21 -3.36
N ARG A 42 -13.67 -2.56 -4.15
CA ARG A 42 -14.95 -1.82 -4.22
C ARG A 42 -15.85 -2.03 -3.01
N ASP A 43 -15.73 -3.16 -2.34
CA ASP A 43 -16.67 -3.58 -1.29
C ASP A 43 -16.30 -3.08 0.11
N ILE A 44 -15.16 -2.37 0.24
CA ILE A 44 -14.60 -1.97 1.53
C ILE A 44 -14.17 -0.49 1.58
N PRO A 45 -14.97 0.45 1.06
CA PRO A 45 -14.57 1.86 0.98
C PRO A 45 -14.44 2.54 2.35
N ILE A 46 -15.29 2.21 3.33
CA ILE A 46 -15.26 2.82 4.66
C ILE A 46 -14.03 2.37 5.43
N GLY A 47 -13.81 1.06 5.55
CA GLY A 47 -12.70 0.48 6.32
C GLY A 47 -11.32 0.79 5.74
N THR A 48 -11.24 1.14 4.46
CA THR A 48 -10.01 1.59 3.80
C THR A 48 -9.88 3.11 3.73
N ALA A 49 -10.96 3.83 4.09
CA ALA A 49 -11.14 5.27 3.88
C ALA A 49 -10.73 5.67 2.45
N ALA A 50 -11.34 5.00 1.49
CA ALA A 50 -11.19 5.33 0.07
C ALA A 50 -11.69 6.76 -0.21
N PRO A 51 -11.16 7.42 -1.24
CA PRO A 51 -11.67 8.73 -1.66
C PRO A 51 -13.17 8.70 -1.89
N THR A 52 -13.90 9.65 -1.30
CA THR A 52 -15.36 9.75 -1.43
C THR A 52 -15.78 10.13 -2.84
N ALA A 53 -17.07 9.98 -3.15
CA ALA A 53 -17.62 10.39 -4.44
C ALA A 53 -17.40 11.90 -4.69
N GLU A 54 -17.54 12.71 -3.64
CA GLU A 54 -17.29 14.16 -3.69
C GLU A 54 -15.82 14.47 -3.96
N GLU A 55 -14.89 13.77 -3.31
CA GLU A 55 -13.45 13.92 -3.56
C GLU A 55 -13.08 13.50 -4.97
N GLN A 56 -13.65 12.41 -5.47
CA GLN A 56 -13.43 11.94 -6.84
C GLN A 56 -14.07 12.85 -7.91
N ALA A 57 -15.15 13.55 -7.57
CA ALA A 57 -15.75 14.57 -8.44
C ALA A 57 -14.86 15.82 -8.58
N LEU A 58 -14.06 16.15 -7.56
CA LEU A 58 -13.11 17.26 -7.63
C LEU A 58 -11.92 16.98 -8.54
N VAL A 59 -11.40 15.75 -8.49
CA VAL A 59 -10.27 15.26 -9.30
C VAL A 59 -10.43 13.77 -9.51
N LYS A 60 -10.26 13.31 -10.73
CA LYS A 60 -10.33 11.88 -11.03
C LYS A 60 -9.19 11.11 -10.32
N HIS A 61 -9.56 10.05 -9.61
CA HIS A 61 -8.63 9.11 -8.99
C HIS A 61 -8.63 7.79 -9.77
N HIS A 62 -7.46 7.37 -10.20
CA HIS A 62 -7.25 6.05 -10.80
C HIS A 62 -6.89 5.04 -9.71
N PHE A 63 -7.17 3.78 -9.94
CA PHE A 63 -6.90 2.66 -9.02
C PHE A 63 -7.66 2.75 -7.69
N VAL A 64 -8.91 3.20 -7.75
CA VAL A 64 -9.86 3.19 -6.63
C VAL A 64 -11.03 2.29 -7.00
N ALA A 65 -11.43 1.39 -6.12
CA ALA A 65 -12.64 0.58 -6.22
C ALA A 65 -12.82 -0.17 -7.55
N PHE A 66 -11.75 -0.69 -8.15
CA PHE A 66 -11.79 -1.36 -9.46
C PHE A 66 -11.60 -2.88 -9.39
N LYS A 67 -11.30 -3.42 -8.19
CA LYS A 67 -11.11 -4.85 -7.93
C LYS A 67 -12.19 -5.42 -7.02
N ASN A 68 -12.48 -6.74 -7.19
CA ASN A 68 -13.24 -7.52 -6.24
C ASN A 68 -12.31 -8.07 -5.14
N LEU A 69 -12.87 -8.50 -4.00
CA LEU A 69 -12.08 -8.97 -2.85
C LEU A 69 -11.30 -10.25 -3.09
N ASP A 70 -11.74 -11.10 -4.01
CA ASP A 70 -11.11 -12.36 -4.41
C ASP A 70 -9.99 -12.18 -5.44
N GLU A 71 -9.91 -11.01 -6.09
CA GLU A 71 -8.91 -10.76 -7.11
C GLU A 71 -7.54 -10.45 -6.49
N TYR A 72 -6.52 -11.09 -7.06
CA TYR A 72 -5.13 -10.80 -6.71
C TYR A 72 -4.64 -9.56 -7.48
N TYR A 73 -3.93 -8.68 -6.78
CA TYR A 73 -3.31 -7.51 -7.40
C TYR A 73 -1.99 -7.16 -6.69
N SER A 74 -0.89 -7.34 -7.38
CA SER A 74 0.46 -7.18 -6.83
C SER A 74 1.01 -5.77 -7.05
N ALA A 75 2.11 -5.45 -6.35
CA ALA A 75 2.85 -4.20 -6.58
C ALA A 75 3.51 -4.17 -7.98
N ALA A 76 3.88 -5.33 -8.53
CA ALA A 76 4.42 -5.44 -9.89
C ALA A 76 3.33 -5.14 -10.95
N GLN A 77 2.13 -5.67 -10.73
CA GLN A 77 0.98 -5.37 -11.61
C GLN A 77 0.60 -3.90 -11.52
N PHE A 78 0.60 -3.32 -10.31
CA PHE A 78 0.37 -1.87 -10.13
C PHE A 78 1.41 -1.04 -10.89
N GLU A 79 2.71 -1.39 -10.81
CA GLU A 79 3.76 -0.73 -11.60
C GLU A 79 3.44 -0.78 -13.10
N THR A 80 3.14 -1.98 -13.62
CA THR A 80 2.85 -2.19 -15.03
C THR A 80 1.66 -1.34 -15.49
N ASP A 81 0.56 -1.37 -14.74
CA ASP A 81 -0.66 -0.64 -15.07
C ASP A 81 -0.47 0.88 -14.98
N VAL A 82 0.30 1.36 -13.99
CA VAL A 82 0.65 2.79 -13.89
C VAL A 82 1.51 3.22 -15.09
N MET A 83 2.55 2.44 -15.44
CA MET A 83 3.39 2.77 -16.61
C MET A 83 2.58 2.78 -17.91
N ALA A 84 1.63 1.87 -18.08
CA ALA A 84 0.72 1.85 -19.23
C ALA A 84 -0.27 3.04 -19.24
N LEU A 85 -0.62 3.56 -18.07
CA LEU A 85 -1.56 4.70 -17.94
C LEU A 85 -0.88 6.06 -18.17
N LEU A 86 0.39 6.22 -17.80
CA LEU A 86 1.11 7.50 -17.86
C LEU A 86 1.10 8.21 -19.22
N PRO A 87 1.18 7.53 -20.39
CA PRO A 87 1.04 8.19 -21.68
C PRO A 87 -0.25 9.03 -21.82
N ASN A 88 -1.35 8.59 -21.21
CA ASN A 88 -2.61 9.33 -21.21
C ASN A 88 -2.53 10.62 -20.37
N PHE A 89 -1.74 10.63 -19.30
CA PHE A 89 -1.43 11.83 -18.53
C PHE A 89 -0.57 12.78 -19.34
N TRP A 90 0.49 12.26 -19.95
CA TRP A 90 1.45 13.04 -20.73
C TRP A 90 0.84 13.68 -21.98
N ALA A 91 -0.23 13.11 -22.50
CA ALA A 91 -1.00 13.72 -23.59
C ALA A 91 -1.80 14.96 -23.14
N LYS A 92 -2.12 15.08 -21.84
CA LYS A 92 -2.90 16.18 -21.27
C LYS A 92 -2.04 17.27 -20.63
N GLY A 93 -0.83 16.94 -20.16
CA GLY A 93 0.03 17.86 -19.44
C GLY A 93 1.38 17.23 -19.05
N ASP A 94 2.14 17.95 -18.24
CA ASP A 94 3.49 17.55 -17.84
C ASP A 94 3.53 16.89 -16.46
N TYR A 95 2.41 16.82 -15.75
CA TYR A 95 2.34 16.38 -14.37
C TYR A 95 1.38 15.21 -14.15
N ALA A 96 1.72 14.37 -13.19
CA ALA A 96 0.84 13.39 -12.57
C ALA A 96 1.05 13.42 -11.05
N VAL A 97 -0.01 13.20 -10.27
CA VAL A 97 0.08 13.07 -8.81
C VAL A 97 -0.06 11.59 -8.43
N LEU A 98 0.94 11.02 -7.78
CA LEU A 98 0.87 9.69 -7.15
C LEU A 98 0.62 9.87 -5.66
N CYS A 99 -0.54 9.45 -5.16
CA CYS A 99 -0.93 9.64 -3.77
C CYS A 99 -1.20 8.32 -3.07
N GLY A 100 -0.50 8.03 -1.99
CA GLY A 100 -0.81 6.83 -1.21
C GLY A 100 0.13 6.54 -0.07
N GLY A 101 -0.26 5.53 0.74
CA GLY A 101 0.50 5.07 1.89
C GLY A 101 1.04 3.65 1.76
N SER A 102 0.74 2.94 0.66
CA SER A 102 1.23 1.59 0.44
C SER A 102 2.67 1.62 -0.07
N MET A 103 3.59 1.38 0.86
CA MET A 103 5.05 1.51 0.67
C MET A 103 5.54 0.79 -0.59
N MET A 104 5.09 -0.46 -0.80
CA MET A 104 5.49 -1.25 -1.96
C MET A 104 4.94 -0.69 -3.28
N TYR A 105 3.73 -0.09 -3.28
CA TYR A 105 3.16 0.52 -4.49
C TYR A 105 3.92 1.79 -4.88
N VAL A 106 4.22 2.63 -3.88
CA VAL A 106 5.02 3.85 -4.11
C VAL A 106 6.43 3.48 -4.60
N ASP A 107 7.09 2.52 -3.95
CA ASP A 107 8.43 2.07 -4.37
C ASP A 107 8.42 1.43 -5.76
N ALA A 108 7.39 0.64 -6.10
CA ALA A 108 7.24 0.02 -7.41
C ALA A 108 7.20 1.07 -8.55
N VAL A 109 6.43 2.14 -8.39
CA VAL A 109 6.37 3.22 -9.37
C VAL A 109 7.68 4.03 -9.38
N CYS A 110 8.25 4.33 -8.22
CA CYS A 110 9.43 5.21 -8.14
C CYS A 110 10.75 4.52 -8.52
N LYS A 111 10.92 3.27 -8.10
CA LYS A 111 12.20 2.56 -8.17
C LYS A 111 12.15 1.34 -9.11
N GLY A 112 10.95 0.91 -9.45
CA GLY A 112 10.71 -0.39 -10.05
C GLY A 112 10.66 -1.52 -9.01
N ILE A 113 10.08 -2.61 -9.41
CA ILE A 113 10.08 -3.86 -8.65
C ILE A 113 10.66 -4.97 -9.50
N ASP A 114 11.37 -5.87 -8.87
CA ASP A 114 11.88 -7.07 -9.54
C ASP A 114 10.69 -7.91 -10.03
N ILE A 115 10.79 -8.38 -11.27
CA ILE A 115 9.76 -9.25 -11.84
C ILE A 115 9.97 -10.65 -11.29
N VAL A 116 9.05 -11.05 -10.44
CA VAL A 116 8.94 -12.42 -9.94
C VAL A 116 7.82 -13.11 -10.72
N PRO A 117 8.03 -14.32 -11.24
CA PRO A 117 6.99 -15.06 -11.96
C PRO A 117 5.71 -15.25 -11.14
N ASP A 118 4.59 -15.31 -11.82
CA ASP A 118 3.31 -15.59 -11.19
C ASP A 118 3.33 -17.01 -10.58
N ILE A 119 2.84 -17.09 -9.37
CA ILE A 119 2.77 -18.33 -8.61
C ILE A 119 1.37 -18.92 -8.79
N THR A 120 1.28 -20.18 -9.18
CA THR A 120 -0.01 -20.86 -9.32
C THR A 120 -0.70 -21.04 -7.97
N ASP A 121 -2.02 -21.15 -7.99
CA ASP A 121 -2.81 -21.32 -6.76
C ASP A 121 -2.53 -22.65 -6.07
N GLU A 122 -2.15 -23.70 -6.83
CA GLU A 122 -1.74 -25.00 -6.30
C GLU A 122 -0.51 -24.85 -5.39
N ILE A 123 0.56 -24.22 -5.88
CA ILE A 123 1.80 -24.01 -5.11
C ILE A 123 1.55 -23.14 -3.88
N ARG A 124 0.76 -22.08 -4.03
CA ARG A 124 0.37 -21.23 -2.88
C ARG A 124 -0.41 -21.99 -1.82
N THR A 125 -1.36 -22.81 -2.26
CA THR A 125 -2.20 -23.59 -1.34
C THR A 125 -1.38 -24.65 -0.64
N GLN A 126 -0.53 -25.37 -1.36
CA GLN A 126 0.37 -26.37 -0.80
C GLN A 126 1.29 -25.77 0.27
N ALA A 127 1.99 -24.67 -0.04
CA ALA A 127 2.92 -24.02 0.89
C ALA A 127 2.21 -23.53 2.17
N LYS A 128 0.98 -23.02 2.05
CA LYS A 128 0.16 -22.61 3.20
C LYS A 128 -0.30 -23.82 4.04
N GLN A 129 -0.70 -24.91 3.40
CA GLN A 129 -1.10 -26.13 4.10
C GLN A 129 0.08 -26.76 4.85
N GLU A 130 1.24 -26.83 4.23
CA GLU A 130 2.46 -27.33 4.88
C GLU A 130 2.84 -26.47 6.10
N LEU A 131 2.78 -25.14 5.99
CA LEU A 131 2.99 -24.24 7.11
C LEU A 131 2.00 -24.49 8.26
N ALA A 132 0.72 -24.74 7.92
CA ALA A 132 -0.33 -24.96 8.92
C ALA A 132 -0.20 -26.33 9.61
N LEU A 133 0.20 -27.38 8.87
CA LEU A 133 0.30 -28.75 9.39
C LEU A 133 1.61 -29.03 10.10
N HIS A 134 2.72 -28.53 9.59
CA HIS A 134 4.07 -28.90 10.02
C HIS A 134 4.87 -27.74 10.62
N GLY A 135 4.28 -26.54 10.66
CA GLY A 135 4.98 -25.35 11.17
C GLY A 135 6.05 -24.84 10.21
N LEU A 136 6.90 -23.97 10.73
CA LEU A 136 7.87 -23.21 9.91
C LEU A 136 9.19 -23.99 9.67
N GLU A 137 9.54 -24.91 10.55
CA GLU A 137 10.85 -25.58 10.55
C GLU A 137 11.16 -26.39 9.28
N PRO A 138 10.23 -27.21 8.73
CA PRO A 138 10.47 -27.91 7.48
C PRO A 138 10.69 -26.97 6.29
N LEU A 139 9.93 -25.86 6.24
CA LEU A 139 10.04 -24.86 5.19
C LEU A 139 11.38 -24.11 5.26
N LEU A 140 11.90 -23.88 6.45
CA LEU A 140 13.24 -23.29 6.63
C LEU A 140 14.32 -24.21 6.08
N LYS A 141 14.24 -25.53 6.36
CA LYS A 141 15.22 -26.50 5.84
C LYS A 141 15.17 -26.61 4.31
N GLU A 142 13.98 -26.57 3.74
CA GLU A 142 13.80 -26.56 2.28
C GLU A 142 14.39 -25.27 1.66
N LEU A 143 14.15 -24.09 2.29
CA LEU A 143 14.70 -22.84 1.81
C LEU A 143 16.24 -22.80 1.89
N GLU A 144 16.82 -23.37 2.93
CA GLU A 144 18.27 -23.49 3.09
C GLU A 144 18.91 -24.30 1.94
N GLN A 145 18.21 -25.33 1.45
CA GLN A 145 18.66 -26.17 0.35
C GLN A 145 18.42 -25.52 -1.03
N SER A 146 17.24 -24.89 -1.21
CA SER A 146 16.84 -24.34 -2.49
C SER A 146 17.38 -22.94 -2.77
N ASP A 147 17.65 -22.13 -1.74
CA ASP A 147 18.22 -20.79 -1.85
C ASP A 147 19.03 -20.41 -0.61
N PRO A 148 20.26 -20.94 -0.48
CA PRO A 148 21.13 -20.66 0.68
C PRO A 148 21.44 -19.16 0.87
N GLU A 149 21.56 -18.40 -0.23
CA GLU A 149 21.85 -16.97 -0.18
C GLU A 149 20.70 -16.20 0.46
N TYR A 150 19.45 -16.48 0.05
CA TYR A 150 18.31 -15.83 0.67
C TYR A 150 18.09 -16.29 2.10
N PHE A 151 18.30 -17.58 2.37
CA PHE A 151 18.22 -18.14 3.71
C PHE A 151 19.16 -17.46 4.71
N ALA A 152 20.36 -17.06 4.27
CA ALA A 152 21.34 -16.35 5.10
C ALA A 152 20.87 -14.96 5.55
N ILE A 153 20.01 -14.28 4.77
CA ILE A 153 19.59 -12.89 4.99
C ILE A 153 18.14 -12.72 5.41
N VAL A 154 17.29 -13.73 5.18
CA VAL A 154 15.87 -13.64 5.52
C VAL A 154 15.64 -13.66 7.04
N ASP A 155 14.66 -12.87 7.49
CA ASP A 155 14.15 -13.01 8.86
C ASP A 155 13.46 -14.37 9.03
N LYS A 156 14.16 -15.30 9.68
CA LYS A 156 13.70 -16.69 9.92
C LYS A 156 12.44 -16.78 10.79
N LYS A 157 12.04 -15.68 11.45
CA LYS A 157 10.79 -15.58 12.21
C LYS A 157 9.63 -15.04 11.38
N ASN A 158 9.83 -14.80 10.08
CA ASN A 158 8.82 -14.26 9.20
C ASN A 158 8.31 -15.32 8.21
N PRO A 159 7.26 -16.10 8.57
CA PRO A 159 6.75 -17.18 7.72
C PRO A 159 6.30 -16.69 6.34
N LYS A 160 5.79 -15.47 6.22
CA LYS A 160 5.33 -14.94 4.92
C LYS A 160 6.48 -14.78 3.92
N ARG A 161 7.65 -14.35 4.38
CA ARG A 161 8.83 -14.19 3.51
C ARG A 161 9.42 -15.53 3.11
N ILE A 162 9.42 -16.49 4.02
CA ILE A 162 9.94 -17.85 3.79
C ILE A 162 9.03 -18.57 2.79
N VAL A 163 7.72 -18.58 3.04
CA VAL A 163 6.73 -19.17 2.14
C VAL A 163 6.82 -18.55 0.74
N HIS A 164 6.86 -17.22 0.64
CA HIS A 164 6.93 -16.57 -0.67
C HIS A 164 8.21 -16.94 -1.45
N ALA A 165 9.36 -17.01 -0.78
CA ALA A 165 10.60 -17.42 -1.44
C ALA A 165 10.50 -18.86 -1.95
N LEU A 166 9.96 -19.78 -1.15
CA LEU A 166 9.75 -21.17 -1.54
C LEU A 166 8.73 -21.30 -2.67
N GLU A 167 7.63 -20.57 -2.63
CA GLU A 167 6.66 -20.51 -3.73
C GLU A 167 7.36 -20.19 -5.06
N VAL A 168 8.27 -19.20 -5.06
CA VAL A 168 9.06 -18.84 -6.26
C VAL A 168 10.02 -19.95 -6.66
N CYS A 169 10.76 -20.52 -5.72
CA CYS A 169 11.67 -21.63 -5.98
C CYS A 169 10.95 -22.84 -6.57
N ARG A 170 9.83 -23.22 -5.99
CA ARG A 170 8.99 -24.35 -6.44
C ARG A 170 8.38 -24.11 -7.82
N GLN A 171 7.89 -22.87 -8.07
CA GLN A 171 7.29 -22.49 -9.35
C GLN A 171 8.31 -22.52 -10.50
N THR A 172 9.53 -22.11 -10.24
CA THR A 172 10.50 -21.78 -11.29
C THR A 172 11.65 -22.76 -11.40
N GLY A 173 11.90 -23.56 -10.36
CA GLY A 173 13.10 -24.37 -10.21
C GLY A 173 14.39 -23.54 -10.05
N LYS A 174 14.28 -22.21 -9.84
CA LYS A 174 15.40 -21.27 -9.63
C LYS A 174 15.37 -20.70 -8.22
N THR A 175 16.51 -20.18 -7.76
CA THR A 175 16.56 -19.48 -6.47
C THR A 175 15.73 -18.20 -6.49
N TYR A 176 15.07 -17.87 -5.39
CA TYR A 176 14.39 -16.57 -5.23
C TYR A 176 15.40 -15.40 -5.35
N THR A 177 16.64 -15.61 -4.88
CA THR A 177 17.75 -14.66 -5.02
C THR A 177 17.98 -14.24 -6.47
N SER A 178 17.89 -15.17 -7.42
CA SER A 178 18.10 -14.88 -8.84
C SER A 178 17.10 -13.89 -9.44
N PHE A 179 15.92 -13.75 -8.84
CA PHE A 179 14.91 -12.76 -9.23
C PHE A 179 15.05 -11.43 -8.48
N ARG A 180 15.83 -11.40 -7.39
CA ARG A 180 16.05 -10.19 -6.58
C ARG A 180 17.27 -9.43 -7.07
N THR A 181 17.13 -8.78 -8.21
CA THR A 181 18.24 -8.01 -8.79
C THR A 181 18.54 -6.73 -7.99
N GLY A 182 17.54 -6.20 -7.29
CA GLY A 182 17.65 -4.95 -6.53
C GLY A 182 17.94 -3.73 -7.40
N ASN A 183 17.92 -3.88 -8.71
CA ASN A 183 18.22 -2.82 -9.64
C ASN A 183 17.07 -1.80 -9.70
N LYS A 184 17.41 -0.54 -9.45
CA LYS A 184 16.45 0.54 -9.70
C LYS A 184 16.24 0.66 -11.21
N LYS A 185 15.00 0.60 -11.65
CA LYS A 185 14.65 0.87 -13.05
C LYS A 185 14.73 2.37 -13.29
N GLU A 186 15.42 2.77 -14.35
CA GLU A 186 15.37 4.16 -14.82
C GLU A 186 13.96 4.52 -15.24
N ARG A 187 13.54 5.73 -14.88
CA ARG A 187 12.23 6.24 -15.21
C ARG A 187 12.34 7.35 -16.26
N PRO A 188 11.51 7.31 -17.32
CA PRO A 188 11.53 8.33 -18.36
C PRO A 188 10.79 9.61 -17.93
N PHE A 189 10.81 9.93 -16.64
CA PHE A 189 10.19 11.10 -16.02
C PHE A 189 10.87 11.43 -14.70
N ARG A 190 10.78 12.69 -14.32
CA ARG A 190 11.24 13.16 -13.01
C ARG A 190 10.30 12.70 -11.90
N ILE A 191 10.84 12.47 -10.72
CA ILE A 191 10.08 12.11 -9.53
C ILE A 191 10.40 13.13 -8.43
N VAL A 192 9.37 13.82 -7.95
CA VAL A 192 9.42 14.70 -6.79
C VAL A 192 8.70 14.02 -5.63
N LYS A 193 9.43 13.69 -4.57
CA LYS A 193 8.88 12.94 -3.44
C LYS A 193 8.60 13.84 -2.25
N ILE A 194 7.35 13.92 -1.86
CA ILE A 194 6.86 14.66 -0.71
C ILE A 194 6.33 13.70 0.33
N GLY A 195 6.91 13.73 1.51
CA GLY A 195 6.44 13.02 2.69
C GLY A 195 5.64 13.95 3.60
N LEU A 196 4.42 13.60 3.94
CA LEU A 196 3.68 14.37 4.94
C LEU A 196 3.97 13.83 6.35
N ASN A 197 4.25 14.74 7.28
CA ASN A 197 4.46 14.43 8.68
C ASN A 197 3.91 15.55 9.58
N MET A 198 3.62 15.22 10.82
CA MET A 198 3.20 16.14 11.87
C MET A 198 3.61 15.61 13.24
N GLU A 199 3.39 16.38 14.29
CA GLU A 199 3.62 15.92 15.64
C GLU A 199 2.89 14.61 15.93
N ARG A 200 3.59 13.70 16.60
CA ARG A 200 3.10 12.33 16.85
C ARG A 200 1.79 12.30 17.63
N ALA A 201 1.63 13.18 18.61
CA ALA A 201 0.41 13.26 19.41
C ALA A 201 -0.79 13.67 18.55
N GLU A 202 -0.59 14.68 17.69
CA GLU A 202 -1.61 15.15 16.76
C GLU A 202 -1.99 14.06 15.74
N LEU A 203 -1.02 13.37 15.14
CA LEU A 203 -1.28 12.27 14.22
C LEU A 203 -2.10 11.18 14.90
N PHE A 204 -1.78 10.82 16.14
CA PHE A 204 -2.48 9.77 16.88
C PHE A 204 -3.91 10.17 17.22
N ASP A 205 -4.14 11.42 17.57
CA ASP A 205 -5.48 11.94 17.80
C ASP A 205 -6.31 11.93 16.50
N ARG A 206 -5.75 12.37 15.38
CA ARG A 206 -6.40 12.27 14.07
C ARG A 206 -6.75 10.83 13.69
N ILE A 207 -5.84 9.89 13.94
CA ILE A 207 -6.10 8.47 13.69
C ILE A 207 -7.27 7.97 14.55
N ASN A 208 -7.30 8.33 15.84
CA ASN A 208 -8.37 7.90 16.73
C ASN A 208 -9.72 8.47 16.29
N ARG A 209 -9.80 9.77 16.02
CA ARG A 209 -11.03 10.42 15.51
C ARG A 209 -11.48 9.83 14.17
N ARG A 210 -10.56 9.49 13.29
CA ARG A 210 -10.88 8.84 12.01
C ARG A 210 -11.51 7.46 12.22
N VAL A 211 -11.01 6.65 13.16
CA VAL A 211 -11.61 5.35 13.47
C VAL A 211 -13.03 5.53 14.03
N ASP A 212 -13.24 6.52 14.90
CA ASP A 212 -14.58 6.81 15.42
C ASP A 212 -15.53 7.25 14.29
N ALA A 213 -15.11 8.13 13.40
CA ALA A 213 -15.88 8.54 12.23
C ALA A 213 -16.19 7.37 11.26
N MET A 214 -15.26 6.41 11.09
CA MET A 214 -15.51 5.20 10.31
C MET A 214 -16.62 4.34 10.92
N MET A 215 -16.62 4.19 12.25
CA MET A 215 -17.71 3.48 12.95
C MET A 215 -19.07 4.17 12.77
N GLU A 216 -19.11 5.48 12.90
CA GLU A 216 -20.31 6.29 12.67
C GLU A 216 -20.80 6.20 11.22
N ALA A 217 -19.88 6.09 10.26
CA ALA A 217 -20.18 5.92 8.84
C ALA A 217 -20.67 4.50 8.47
N GLY A 218 -20.74 3.56 9.41
CA GLY A 218 -21.26 2.22 9.18
C GLY A 218 -20.20 1.16 8.91
N PHE A 219 -18.97 1.34 9.40
CA PHE A 219 -17.90 0.36 9.17
C PHE A 219 -18.21 -1.03 9.75
N GLU A 220 -18.95 -1.15 10.86
CA GLU A 220 -19.36 -2.46 11.37
C GLU A 220 -20.23 -3.20 10.35
N GLN A 221 -21.20 -2.51 9.72
CA GLN A 221 -22.08 -3.08 8.70
C GLN A 221 -21.29 -3.48 7.45
N GLU A 222 -20.35 -2.65 7.01
CA GLU A 222 -19.43 -2.99 5.91
C GLU A 222 -18.62 -4.25 6.24
N ALA A 223 -18.01 -4.32 7.41
CA ALA A 223 -17.24 -5.48 7.84
C ALA A 223 -18.11 -6.74 7.93
N ARG A 224 -19.36 -6.61 8.38
CA ARG A 224 -20.30 -7.73 8.48
C ARG A 224 -20.72 -8.25 7.11
N SER A 225 -20.92 -7.37 6.14
CA SER A 225 -21.31 -7.77 4.78
C SER A 225 -20.26 -8.64 4.09
N VAL A 226 -18.96 -8.40 4.39
CA VAL A 226 -17.83 -9.14 3.80
C VAL A 226 -17.26 -10.23 4.73
N TYR A 227 -17.87 -10.48 5.89
CA TYR A 227 -17.35 -11.42 6.88
C TYR A 227 -17.23 -12.86 6.37
N HIS A 228 -18.14 -13.30 5.50
CA HIS A 228 -18.07 -14.61 4.87
C HIS A 228 -16.84 -14.78 3.96
N LEU A 229 -16.24 -13.68 3.50
CA LEU A 229 -15.03 -13.61 2.66
C LEU A 229 -13.74 -13.38 3.48
N ARG A 230 -13.80 -13.47 4.81
CA ARG A 230 -12.68 -13.13 5.73
C ARG A 230 -11.39 -13.89 5.50
N HIS A 231 -11.43 -14.97 4.75
CA HIS A 231 -10.26 -15.76 4.38
C HIS A 231 -9.42 -15.12 3.26
N TYR A 232 -9.97 -14.17 2.50
CA TYR A 232 -9.22 -13.48 1.45
C TYR A 232 -8.17 -12.52 2.02
N ASN A 233 -7.03 -12.45 1.32
CA ASN A 233 -5.92 -11.57 1.73
C ASN A 233 -6.27 -10.08 1.66
N SER A 234 -7.21 -9.69 0.82
CA SER A 234 -7.77 -8.33 0.73
C SER A 234 -8.28 -7.82 2.07
N LEU A 235 -8.90 -8.70 2.87
CA LEU A 235 -9.47 -8.43 4.19
C LEU A 235 -8.48 -8.63 5.35
N ASN A 236 -7.24 -9.08 5.06
CA ASN A 236 -6.19 -9.22 6.06
C ASN A 236 -5.56 -7.85 6.39
N THR A 237 -6.33 -6.92 6.89
CA THR A 237 -5.92 -5.54 7.19
C THR A 237 -6.48 -5.07 8.53
N VAL A 238 -5.93 -3.98 9.06
CA VAL A 238 -6.40 -3.33 10.28
C VAL A 238 -7.85 -2.87 10.07
N GLY A 239 -8.65 -3.01 11.10
CA GLY A 239 -10.08 -2.74 11.08
C GLY A 239 -10.89 -4.02 10.87
N PHE A 240 -10.74 -4.68 9.73
CA PHE A 240 -11.47 -5.92 9.43
C PHE A 240 -11.09 -7.05 10.38
N LYS A 241 -9.81 -7.22 10.69
CA LYS A 241 -9.36 -8.25 11.64
C LYS A 241 -9.98 -8.09 13.02
N GLU A 242 -10.04 -6.87 13.50
CA GLU A 242 -10.61 -6.55 14.81
C GLU A 242 -12.13 -6.77 14.81
N MET A 243 -12.82 -6.35 13.74
CA MET A 243 -14.26 -6.61 13.59
C MET A 243 -14.57 -8.10 13.45
N PHE A 244 -13.77 -8.84 12.71
CA PHE A 244 -13.96 -10.28 12.57
C PHE A 244 -13.75 -11.01 13.90
N ALA A 245 -12.75 -10.62 14.70
CA ALA A 245 -12.56 -11.16 16.04
C ALA A 245 -13.73 -10.83 16.98
N TYR A 246 -14.35 -9.67 16.82
CA TYR A 246 -15.61 -9.34 17.51
C TYR A 246 -16.77 -10.24 17.03
N PHE A 247 -16.92 -10.46 15.72
CA PHE A 247 -17.96 -11.34 15.18
C PHE A 247 -17.79 -12.80 15.56
N ASP A 248 -16.53 -13.26 15.71
CA ASP A 248 -16.17 -14.59 16.22
C ASP A 248 -16.39 -14.74 17.74
N GLY A 249 -16.76 -13.66 18.45
CA GLY A 249 -16.97 -13.67 19.90
C GLY A 249 -15.66 -13.75 20.71
N THR A 250 -14.48 -13.57 20.07
CA THR A 250 -13.17 -13.62 20.73
C THR A 250 -12.77 -12.30 21.41
N MET A 251 -13.52 -11.22 21.15
CA MET A 251 -13.42 -9.94 21.86
C MET A 251 -14.74 -9.18 21.80
N ASP A 252 -14.97 -8.24 22.73
CA ASP A 252 -16.10 -7.34 22.69
C ASP A 252 -15.87 -6.18 21.71
N PHE A 253 -16.94 -5.49 21.35
CA PHE A 253 -16.93 -4.37 20.39
C PHE A 253 -16.04 -3.21 20.82
N ILE A 254 -16.06 -2.84 22.10
CA ILE A 254 -15.24 -1.73 22.62
C ILE A 254 -13.77 -2.06 22.48
N THR A 255 -13.37 -3.27 22.87
CA THR A 255 -12.02 -3.79 22.71
C THR A 255 -11.60 -3.83 21.24
N ALA A 256 -12.46 -4.27 20.34
CA ALA A 256 -12.18 -4.31 18.90
C ALA A 256 -11.89 -2.90 18.35
N ARG A 257 -12.73 -1.91 18.69
CA ARG A 257 -12.53 -0.50 18.29
C ARG A 257 -11.22 0.08 18.83
N GLU A 258 -10.92 -0.12 20.10
CA GLU A 258 -9.67 0.39 20.69
C GLU A 258 -8.40 -0.32 20.11
N ARG A 259 -8.49 -1.61 19.81
CA ARG A 259 -7.42 -2.32 19.08
C ARG A 259 -7.25 -1.80 17.67
N MET A 260 -8.32 -1.50 16.96
CA MET A 260 -8.25 -0.87 15.63
C MET A 260 -7.50 0.47 15.68
N LYS A 261 -7.82 1.36 16.64
CA LYS A 261 -7.08 2.61 16.87
C LYS A 261 -5.59 2.33 17.12
N LYS A 262 -5.28 1.43 18.06
CA LYS A 262 -3.90 1.04 18.39
C LYS A 262 -3.15 0.51 17.16
N ASN A 263 -3.74 -0.43 16.43
CA ASN A 263 -3.08 -1.09 15.31
C ASN A 263 -2.92 -0.14 14.12
N THR A 264 -3.83 0.80 13.91
CA THR A 264 -3.69 1.88 12.93
C THR A 264 -2.52 2.79 13.28
N ARG A 265 -2.33 3.17 14.56
CA ARG A 265 -1.15 3.92 15.02
C ARG A 265 0.15 3.14 14.82
N VAL A 266 0.14 1.84 15.06
CA VAL A 266 1.29 0.96 14.78
C VAL A 266 1.61 0.92 13.29
N TYR A 267 0.59 0.83 12.44
CA TYR A 267 0.77 0.85 10.99
C TYR A 267 1.33 2.19 10.51
N ALA A 268 0.82 3.31 11.01
CA ALA A 268 1.34 4.65 10.73
C ALA A 268 2.84 4.79 11.08
N LYS A 269 3.27 4.24 12.22
CA LYS A 269 4.70 4.21 12.59
C LYS A 269 5.53 3.40 11.60
N LYS A 270 5.03 2.23 11.13
CA LYS A 270 5.73 1.41 10.14
C LYS A 270 5.91 2.17 8.82
N GLN A 271 4.89 2.92 8.38
CA GLN A 271 4.97 3.76 7.19
C GLN A 271 6.04 4.85 7.35
N LEU A 272 6.03 5.58 8.47
CA LEU A 272 7.06 6.61 8.77
C LEU A 272 8.47 6.01 8.79
N THR A 273 8.67 4.87 9.45
CA THR A 273 9.96 4.18 9.49
C THR A 273 10.43 3.73 8.11
N TRP A 274 9.51 3.34 7.23
CA TRP A 274 9.83 2.96 5.86
C TRP A 274 10.29 4.17 5.05
N TYR A 275 9.48 5.21 5.02
CA TYR A 275 9.74 6.39 4.22
C TYR A 275 10.93 7.21 4.72
N ALA A 276 11.24 7.19 6.02
CA ALA A 276 12.42 7.86 6.59
C ALA A 276 13.76 7.29 6.07
N LYS A 277 13.75 6.12 5.44
CA LYS A 277 14.94 5.54 4.81
C LYS A 277 15.22 6.09 3.40
N ASP A 278 14.29 6.81 2.82
CA ASP A 278 14.44 7.40 1.49
C ASP A 278 14.89 8.87 1.63
N PRO A 279 16.16 9.17 1.32
CA PRO A 279 16.71 10.52 1.48
C PRO A 279 16.13 11.54 0.50
N ASP A 280 15.50 11.08 -0.58
CA ASP A 280 14.91 11.95 -1.59
C ASP A 280 13.55 12.53 -1.16
N ILE A 281 13.00 12.08 -0.03
CA ILE A 281 11.71 12.56 0.46
C ILE A 281 11.88 13.90 1.18
N GLN A 282 11.19 14.91 0.66
CA GLN A 282 11.06 16.21 1.32
C GLN A 282 9.86 16.16 2.28
N TRP A 283 10.13 16.31 3.57
CA TRP A 283 9.10 16.21 4.60
C TRP A 283 8.44 17.57 4.82
N LEU A 284 7.10 17.60 4.74
CA LEU A 284 6.29 18.80 4.90
C LEU A 284 5.15 18.55 5.90
N HIS A 285 4.75 19.63 6.60
CA HIS A 285 3.53 19.61 7.38
C HIS A 285 2.30 19.72 6.44
N PRO A 286 1.19 18.98 6.66
CA PRO A 286 0.03 19.02 5.77
C PRO A 286 -0.57 20.42 5.54
N CYS A 287 -0.50 21.30 6.53
CA CYS A 287 -1.06 22.65 6.42
C CYS A 287 -0.32 23.56 5.41
N GLU A 288 0.96 23.31 5.17
CA GLU A 288 1.79 24.09 4.25
C GLU A 288 2.13 23.34 2.95
N ALA A 289 1.76 22.06 2.88
CA ALA A 289 2.25 21.17 1.84
C ALA A 289 1.86 21.63 0.43
N LYS A 290 0.65 22.13 0.23
CA LYS A 290 0.19 22.60 -1.08
C LYS A 290 1.08 23.72 -1.62
N GLU A 291 1.25 24.77 -0.84
CA GLU A 291 2.03 25.97 -1.22
C GLU A 291 3.51 25.61 -1.45
N ARG A 292 4.08 24.79 -0.58
CA ARG A 292 5.47 24.34 -0.68
C ARG A 292 5.69 23.43 -1.91
N ILE A 293 4.78 22.54 -2.22
CA ILE A 293 4.86 21.70 -3.42
C ILE A 293 4.81 22.55 -4.68
N ILE A 294 3.92 23.54 -4.74
CA ILE A 294 3.84 24.48 -5.87
C ILE A 294 5.15 25.26 -6.03
N GLN A 295 5.74 25.76 -4.93
CA GLN A 295 7.05 26.43 -4.97
C GLN A 295 8.16 25.49 -5.48
N ILE A 296 8.20 24.24 -5.02
CA ILE A 296 9.17 23.24 -5.49
C ILE A 296 9.02 23.01 -7.00
N ILE A 297 7.80 22.88 -7.48
CA ILE A 297 7.51 22.67 -8.90
C ILE A 297 7.95 23.88 -9.74
N ASN A 298 7.66 25.09 -9.30
CA ASN A 298 8.06 26.32 -10.00
C ASN A 298 9.59 26.51 -10.05
N ASN A 299 10.33 25.97 -9.10
CA ASN A 299 11.80 26.04 -9.05
C ASN A 299 12.48 24.94 -9.90
N ILE A 300 11.72 23.99 -10.42
CA ILE A 300 12.23 22.89 -11.27
C ILE A 300 12.33 23.34 -12.74
N HIS A 301 11.59 24.36 -13.10
CA HIS A 301 11.56 25.00 -14.42
C HIS A 301 12.34 26.30 -14.44
#